data_88f6166d7464926d98956c5d4a2406b3
#
_entry.id   88f6166d7464926d98956c5d4a2406b3
#
_cell.length_a   1.000
_cell.length_b   1.000
_cell.length_c   1.000
_cell.angle_alpha   90.00
_cell.angle_beta   90.00
_cell.angle_gamma   90.00
#
_symmetry.space_group_name_H-M   'P 1'
#
loop_
_entity.id
_entity.type
_entity.pdbx_description
1 polymer ?
#
loop_
_entity_poly.entity_id
_entity_poly.type
_entity_poly.pdbx_seq_one_letter_code
_entity_poly.pdbx_strand_id
1 'polypeptide(L)'
;MYRQVFTHASWTERRSDSYSRLAFLGDSVLSLAVTSHLYPRLEAERFGAGRLTKIRAQSVSGVSCRAVAERLGVPDKLRASAPEGIGQSADSLVETERVLASVIEAVIGACYLNSGYERTAAAVVEAFAPEISNALANPVDFKSTLQERLARSAETVEYTIAAQDGPPHDRTFQVVATVAGAPIGRGEGRSKKHAEQEAARIALETLHPPDTLPPEPEGT
;
A
#
# COMPACT_ATOMS: atom_id res chain seq x y z
N MET A 1 -17.42 4.35 22.47
CA MET A 1 -16.65 3.75 21.37
C MET A 1 -16.92 4.45 20.03
N TYR A 2 -18.17 4.55 19.52
CA TYR A 2 -18.45 5.19 18.21
C TYR A 2 -17.89 6.61 18.09
N ARG A 3 -18.14 7.49 19.07
CA ARG A 3 -17.57 8.86 19.07
C ARG A 3 -16.05 8.87 19.03
N GLN A 4 -15.40 7.99 19.80
CA GLN A 4 -13.95 7.93 19.91
C GLN A 4 -13.28 7.57 18.58
N VAL A 5 -13.89 6.70 17.75
CA VAL A 5 -13.40 6.31 16.44
C VAL A 5 -13.20 7.51 15.50
N PHE A 6 -14.08 8.52 15.60
CA PHE A 6 -14.03 9.72 14.76
C PHE A 6 -13.54 10.95 15.52
N THR A 7 -12.83 10.78 16.63
CA THR A 7 -12.27 11.89 17.41
C THR A 7 -10.77 12.01 17.16
N HIS A 8 -10.35 13.06 16.45
CA HIS A 8 -8.93 13.32 16.20
C HIS A 8 -8.20 13.72 17.49
N ALA A 9 -6.90 13.40 17.59
CA ALA A 9 -6.10 13.68 18.78
C ALA A 9 -5.99 15.17 19.12
N SER A 10 -6.07 16.07 18.14
CA SER A 10 -6.06 17.51 18.36
C SER A 10 -7.38 18.08 18.90
N TRP A 11 -8.42 17.26 18.98
CA TRP A 11 -9.75 17.64 19.48
C TRP A 11 -9.98 17.21 20.93
N THR A 12 -8.97 16.65 21.58
CA THR A 12 -9.06 16.13 22.95
C THR A 12 -7.89 16.62 23.80
N GLU A 13 -8.13 16.77 25.08
CA GLU A 13 -7.07 17.09 26.05
C GLU A 13 -6.11 15.90 26.23
N ARG A 14 -6.65 14.69 26.22
CA ARG A 14 -5.87 13.46 26.37
C ARG A 14 -5.88 12.67 25.07
N ARG A 15 -4.70 12.38 24.54
CA ARG A 15 -4.56 11.58 23.33
C ARG A 15 -5.22 10.20 23.41
N SER A 16 -5.34 9.64 24.63
CA SER A 16 -6.05 8.39 24.89
C SER A 16 -7.55 8.43 24.57
N ASP A 17 -8.14 9.62 24.53
CA ASP A 17 -9.58 9.82 24.30
C ASP A 17 -9.89 9.95 22.79
N SER A 18 -8.85 10.01 21.97
CA SER A 18 -8.94 9.98 20.51
C SER A 18 -8.98 8.57 19.93
N TYR A 19 -9.05 8.47 18.61
CA TYR A 19 -9.01 7.20 17.88
C TYR A 19 -7.69 6.41 18.02
N SER A 20 -6.62 7.04 18.52
CA SER A 20 -5.26 6.49 18.44
C SER A 20 -5.09 5.11 19.07
N ARG A 21 -5.75 4.82 20.18
CA ARG A 21 -5.67 3.50 20.84
C ARG A 21 -6.43 2.43 20.07
N LEU A 22 -7.57 2.80 19.50
CA LEU A 22 -8.35 1.90 18.65
C LEU A 22 -7.62 1.61 17.35
N ALA A 23 -6.96 2.62 16.75
CA ALA A 23 -6.12 2.45 15.56
C ALA A 23 -4.97 1.47 15.80
N PHE A 24 -4.26 1.61 16.92
CA PHE A 24 -3.19 0.67 17.31
C PHE A 24 -3.68 -0.79 17.36
N LEU A 25 -4.85 -1.03 17.94
CA LEU A 25 -5.45 -2.37 17.98
C LEU A 25 -5.89 -2.82 16.58
N GLY A 26 -6.53 -1.91 15.85
CA GLY A 26 -7.08 -2.18 14.52
C GLY A 26 -6.04 -2.51 13.47
N ASP A 27 -4.87 -1.87 13.49
CA ASP A 27 -3.74 -2.20 12.62
C ASP A 27 -3.32 -3.66 12.77
N SER A 28 -3.21 -4.14 14.03
CA SER A 28 -2.89 -5.54 14.31
C SER A 28 -3.98 -6.50 13.78
N VAL A 29 -5.26 -6.15 13.99
CA VAL A 29 -6.40 -6.94 13.49
C VAL A 29 -6.45 -6.94 11.97
N LEU A 30 -6.27 -5.80 11.32
CA LEU A 30 -6.20 -5.65 9.87
C LEU A 30 -5.09 -6.54 9.28
N SER A 31 -3.89 -6.42 9.82
CA SER A 31 -2.74 -7.21 9.39
C SER A 31 -2.99 -8.71 9.54
N LEU A 32 -3.59 -9.15 10.68
CA LEU A 32 -3.91 -10.56 10.90
C LEU A 32 -5.02 -11.04 9.95
N ALA A 33 -6.08 -10.28 9.76
CA ALA A 33 -7.19 -10.64 8.88
C ALA A 33 -6.72 -10.86 7.44
N VAL A 34 -5.94 -9.91 6.90
CA VAL A 34 -5.38 -10.02 5.54
C VAL A 34 -4.38 -11.17 5.45
N THR A 35 -3.53 -11.38 6.46
CA THR A 35 -2.59 -12.51 6.49
C THR A 35 -3.32 -13.85 6.49
N SER A 36 -4.31 -14.01 7.34
CA SER A 36 -5.12 -15.24 7.44
C SER A 36 -5.87 -15.54 6.14
N HIS A 37 -6.30 -14.51 5.43
CA HIS A 37 -6.93 -14.63 4.13
C HIS A 37 -5.96 -15.03 3.00
N LEU A 38 -4.76 -14.46 3.00
CA LEU A 38 -3.74 -14.69 1.96
C LEU A 38 -3.04 -16.06 2.13
N TYR A 39 -2.77 -16.46 3.36
CA TYR A 39 -1.93 -17.63 3.66
C TYR A 39 -2.38 -18.92 2.97
N PRO A 40 -3.63 -19.39 3.09
CA PRO A 40 -4.06 -20.64 2.45
C PRO A 40 -4.19 -20.50 0.92
N ARG A 41 -4.46 -19.30 0.40
CA ARG A 41 -4.63 -19.07 -1.04
C ARG A 41 -3.31 -19.12 -1.80
N LEU A 42 -2.22 -18.70 -1.17
CA LEU A 42 -0.91 -18.60 -1.79
C LEU A 42 -0.02 -19.82 -1.50
N GLU A 43 -0.53 -20.80 -0.74
CA GLU A 43 0.17 -22.05 -0.47
C GLU A 43 0.40 -22.86 -1.77
N ALA A 44 -0.61 -22.92 -2.64
CA ALA A 44 -0.53 -23.63 -3.92
C ALA A 44 0.50 -22.98 -4.88
N GLU A 45 0.75 -21.69 -4.77
CA GLU A 45 1.69 -20.95 -5.61
C GLU A 45 3.13 -20.99 -5.10
N ARG A 46 3.39 -21.69 -3.98
CA ARG A 46 4.71 -21.82 -3.34
C ARG A 46 5.44 -20.49 -3.11
N PHE A 47 4.71 -19.45 -2.80
CA PHE A 47 5.32 -18.17 -2.47
C PHE A 47 6.08 -18.22 -1.16
N GLY A 48 7.35 -17.81 -1.18
CA GLY A 48 8.14 -17.66 0.03
C GLY A 48 7.62 -16.54 0.94
N ALA A 49 7.94 -16.60 2.23
CA ALA A 49 7.51 -15.65 3.25
C ALA A 49 7.78 -14.18 2.89
N GLY A 50 8.86 -13.89 2.16
CA GLY A 50 9.19 -12.54 1.69
C GLY A 50 8.11 -11.96 0.77
N ARG A 51 7.62 -12.76 -0.20
CA ARG A 51 6.55 -12.32 -1.13
C ARG A 51 5.22 -12.13 -0.40
N LEU A 52 4.86 -13.06 0.49
CA LEU A 52 3.67 -12.92 1.33
C LEU A 52 3.69 -11.64 2.15
N THR A 53 4.83 -11.33 2.77
CA THR A 53 5.01 -10.09 3.55
C THR A 53 4.81 -8.84 2.70
N LYS A 54 5.31 -8.84 1.45
CA LYS A 54 5.19 -7.69 0.54
C LYS A 54 3.75 -7.50 0.06
N ILE A 55 3.07 -8.57 -0.35
CA ILE A 55 1.65 -8.52 -0.75
C ILE A 55 0.79 -8.01 0.42
N ARG A 56 1.00 -8.55 1.62
CA ARG A 56 0.31 -8.05 2.81
C ARG A 56 0.57 -6.57 3.04
N ALA A 57 1.84 -6.14 3.07
CA ALA A 57 2.22 -4.75 3.33
C ALA A 57 1.60 -3.79 2.31
N GLN A 58 1.50 -4.19 1.05
CA GLN A 58 0.84 -3.42 0.00
C GLN A 58 -0.67 -3.36 0.24
N SER A 59 -1.31 -4.49 0.55
CA SER A 59 -2.76 -4.57 0.78
C SER A 59 -3.24 -3.71 1.95
N VAL A 60 -2.41 -3.54 3.00
CA VAL A 60 -2.73 -2.77 4.21
C VAL A 60 -1.95 -1.46 4.30
N SER A 61 -1.41 -0.96 3.20
CA SER A 61 -0.67 0.31 3.16
C SER A 61 -1.55 1.51 3.51
N GLY A 62 -0.93 2.65 3.89
CA GLY A 62 -1.67 3.90 4.13
C GLY A 62 -2.53 4.32 2.94
N VAL A 63 -2.00 4.15 1.72
CA VAL A 63 -2.76 4.39 0.47
C VAL A 63 -3.98 3.49 0.37
N SER A 64 -3.82 2.19 0.66
CA SER A 64 -4.92 1.21 0.66
C SER A 64 -5.97 1.55 1.73
N CYS A 65 -5.52 1.84 2.95
CA CYS A 65 -6.40 2.27 4.04
C CYS A 65 -7.16 3.55 3.72
N ARG A 66 -6.51 4.54 3.09
CA ARG A 66 -7.17 5.76 2.60
C ARG A 66 -8.26 5.43 1.58
N ALA A 67 -7.95 4.65 0.57
CA ALA A 67 -8.92 4.27 -0.47
C ALA A 67 -10.16 3.56 0.12
N VAL A 68 -9.95 2.66 1.08
CA VAL A 68 -11.05 2.00 1.83
C VAL A 68 -11.84 3.02 2.65
N ALA A 69 -11.16 3.94 3.36
CA ALA A 69 -11.81 4.97 4.17
C ALA A 69 -12.71 5.88 3.32
N GLU A 70 -12.23 6.31 2.16
CA GLU A 70 -12.99 7.13 1.21
C GLU A 70 -14.23 6.37 0.71
N ARG A 71 -14.08 5.11 0.32
CA ARG A 71 -15.16 4.23 -0.16
C ARG A 71 -16.25 3.98 0.89
N LEU A 72 -15.88 3.95 2.16
CA LEU A 72 -16.79 3.76 3.30
C LEU A 72 -17.37 5.07 3.86
N GLY A 73 -17.08 6.22 3.23
CA GLY A 73 -17.57 7.53 3.65
C GLY A 73 -16.99 8.02 5.00
N VAL A 74 -15.79 7.55 5.36
CA VAL A 74 -15.08 7.97 6.58
C VAL A 74 -14.80 9.48 6.61
N PRO A 75 -14.41 10.16 5.50
CA PRO A 75 -14.18 11.59 5.49
C PRO A 75 -15.39 12.39 6.00
N ASP A 76 -16.59 12.08 5.53
CA ASP A 76 -17.81 12.79 5.91
C ASP A 76 -18.17 12.55 7.39
N LYS A 77 -17.96 11.34 7.88
CA LYS A 77 -18.18 11.00 9.29
C LYS A 77 -17.18 11.71 10.20
N LEU A 78 -15.92 11.85 9.76
CA LEU A 78 -14.90 12.58 10.50
C LEU A 78 -15.23 14.07 10.56
N ARG A 79 -15.62 14.69 9.43
CA ARG A 79 -16.09 16.10 9.39
C ARG A 79 -17.28 16.32 10.32
N ALA A 80 -18.29 15.46 10.24
CA ALA A 80 -19.49 15.56 11.07
C ALA A 80 -19.23 15.37 12.59
N SER A 81 -18.10 14.77 12.94
CA SER A 81 -17.69 14.56 14.34
C SER A 81 -16.79 15.67 14.87
N ALA A 82 -16.42 16.65 14.05
CA ALA A 82 -15.60 17.78 14.47
C ALA A 82 -16.34 18.64 15.49
N PRO A 83 -15.66 19.12 16.55
CA PRO A 83 -16.23 20.07 17.48
C PRO A 83 -16.62 21.40 16.77
N GLU A 84 -17.60 22.10 17.33
CA GLU A 84 -18.02 23.41 16.82
C GLU A 84 -16.83 24.38 16.73
N GLY A 85 -16.73 25.12 15.64
CA GLY A 85 -15.68 26.13 15.41
C GLY A 85 -14.38 25.60 14.81
N ILE A 86 -14.22 24.28 14.56
CA ILE A 86 -12.99 23.68 14.00
C ILE A 86 -13.16 23.17 12.56
N GLY A 87 -14.19 23.62 11.83
CA GLY A 87 -14.54 23.10 10.50
C GLY A 87 -13.38 23.09 9.49
N GLN A 88 -12.65 24.22 9.33
CA GLN A 88 -11.50 24.30 8.41
C GLN A 88 -10.35 23.35 8.79
N SER A 89 -10.14 23.11 10.09
CA SER A 89 -9.14 22.13 10.55
C SER A 89 -9.57 20.70 10.23
N ALA A 90 -10.87 20.41 10.32
CA ALA A 90 -11.41 19.10 9.95
C ALA A 90 -11.24 18.81 8.44
N ASP A 91 -11.45 19.80 7.58
CA ASP A 91 -11.25 19.69 6.13
C ASP A 91 -9.79 19.33 5.78
N SER A 92 -8.83 19.99 6.44
CA SER A 92 -7.41 19.66 6.25
C SER A 92 -7.07 18.24 6.72
N LEU A 93 -7.72 17.75 7.76
CA LEU A 93 -7.46 16.41 8.29
C LEU A 93 -7.95 15.30 7.34
N VAL A 94 -9.10 15.46 6.70
CA VAL A 94 -9.65 14.46 5.77
C VAL A 94 -8.88 14.36 4.47
N GLU A 95 -8.05 15.36 4.14
CA GLU A 95 -7.12 15.28 2.99
C GLU A 95 -5.85 14.51 3.34
N THR A 96 -5.61 14.23 4.61
CA THR A 96 -4.37 13.60 5.07
C THR A 96 -4.50 12.06 5.04
N GLU A 97 -3.71 11.41 4.19
CA GLU A 97 -3.67 9.93 4.09
C GLU A 97 -3.52 9.25 5.45
N ARG A 98 -2.56 9.72 6.25
CA ARG A 98 -2.29 9.16 7.58
C ARG A 98 -3.49 9.24 8.52
N VAL A 99 -4.28 10.32 8.45
CA VAL A 99 -5.46 10.48 9.31
C VAL A 99 -6.54 9.49 8.88
N LEU A 100 -6.85 9.40 7.59
CA LEU A 100 -7.86 8.47 7.10
C LEU A 100 -7.46 7.01 7.34
N ALA A 101 -6.19 6.67 7.16
CA ALA A 101 -5.67 5.35 7.50
C ALA A 101 -5.86 5.04 8.99
N SER A 102 -5.48 5.96 9.90
CA SER A 102 -5.67 5.75 11.33
C SER A 102 -7.14 5.67 11.75
N VAL A 103 -8.04 6.39 11.09
CA VAL A 103 -9.48 6.29 11.40
C VAL A 103 -10.05 4.96 10.94
N ILE A 104 -9.67 4.46 9.75
CA ILE A 104 -10.15 3.13 9.31
C ILE A 104 -9.61 2.01 10.20
N GLU A 105 -8.35 2.10 10.63
CA GLU A 105 -7.80 1.19 11.62
C GLU A 105 -8.61 1.25 12.94
N ALA A 106 -8.97 2.46 13.39
CA ALA A 106 -9.79 2.61 14.60
C ALA A 106 -11.19 2.03 14.44
N VAL A 107 -11.81 2.13 13.26
CA VAL A 107 -13.08 1.44 12.95
C VAL A 107 -12.90 -0.06 13.11
N ILE A 108 -11.83 -0.64 12.54
CA ILE A 108 -11.54 -2.07 12.63
C ILE A 108 -11.33 -2.49 14.09
N GLY A 109 -10.55 -1.72 14.86
CA GLY A 109 -10.34 -1.97 16.29
C GLY A 109 -11.65 -1.93 17.10
N ALA A 110 -12.54 -0.99 16.82
CA ALA A 110 -13.84 -0.91 17.43
C ALA A 110 -14.77 -2.08 17.05
N CYS A 111 -14.75 -2.49 15.78
CA CYS A 111 -15.48 -3.68 15.31
C CYS A 111 -14.99 -4.94 16.01
N TYR A 112 -13.69 -5.11 16.16
CA TYR A 112 -13.08 -6.24 16.85
C TYR A 112 -13.54 -6.30 18.32
N LEU A 113 -13.49 -5.20 19.04
CA LEU A 113 -13.93 -5.14 20.45
C LEU A 113 -15.43 -5.41 20.62
N ASN A 114 -16.24 -5.09 19.61
CA ASN A 114 -17.69 -5.26 19.67
C ASN A 114 -18.15 -6.65 19.18
N SER A 115 -17.50 -7.20 18.16
CA SER A 115 -18.04 -8.35 17.39
C SER A 115 -17.10 -9.55 17.33
N GLY A 116 -15.88 -9.41 17.90
CA GLY A 116 -14.84 -10.44 17.87
C GLY A 116 -14.14 -10.56 16.52
N TYR A 117 -13.13 -11.45 16.49
CA TYR A 117 -12.22 -11.56 15.35
C TYR A 117 -12.92 -12.04 14.07
N GLU A 118 -13.65 -13.13 14.13
CA GLU A 118 -14.19 -13.80 12.93
C GLU A 118 -15.06 -12.86 12.08
N ARG A 119 -15.99 -12.14 12.75
CA ARG A 119 -16.87 -11.19 12.05
C ARG A 119 -16.09 -9.99 11.52
N THR A 120 -15.13 -9.50 12.27
CA THR A 120 -14.31 -8.36 11.87
C THR A 120 -13.40 -8.74 10.72
N ALA A 121 -12.76 -9.91 10.76
CA ALA A 121 -11.89 -10.40 9.70
C ALA A 121 -12.64 -10.57 8.37
N ALA A 122 -13.86 -11.11 8.41
CA ALA A 122 -14.70 -11.22 7.21
C ALA A 122 -15.01 -9.85 6.60
N ALA A 123 -15.43 -8.88 7.42
CA ALA A 123 -15.71 -7.52 6.98
C ALA A 123 -14.46 -6.78 6.44
N VAL A 124 -13.31 -6.99 7.07
CA VAL A 124 -12.02 -6.44 6.61
C VAL A 124 -11.67 -7.00 5.24
N VAL A 125 -11.72 -8.31 5.05
CA VAL A 125 -11.42 -8.94 3.76
C VAL A 125 -12.35 -8.44 2.65
N GLU A 126 -13.64 -8.29 2.94
CA GLU A 126 -14.61 -7.74 2.00
C GLU A 126 -14.29 -6.28 1.65
N ALA A 127 -14.06 -5.43 2.65
CA ALA A 127 -13.76 -4.01 2.45
C ALA A 127 -12.44 -3.77 1.70
N PHE A 128 -11.42 -4.60 1.93
CA PHE A 128 -10.10 -4.51 1.31
C PHE A 128 -9.93 -5.40 0.06
N ALA A 129 -10.98 -6.04 -0.42
CA ALA A 129 -10.90 -6.97 -1.57
C ALA A 129 -10.26 -6.36 -2.82
N PRO A 130 -10.56 -5.10 -3.23
CA PRO A 130 -9.90 -4.47 -4.37
C PRO A 130 -8.40 -4.28 -4.15
N GLU A 131 -7.99 -3.83 -2.96
CA GLU A 131 -6.59 -3.58 -2.59
C GLU A 131 -5.79 -4.90 -2.53
N ILE A 132 -6.38 -5.94 -1.97
CA ILE A 132 -5.80 -7.29 -1.93
C ILE A 132 -5.64 -7.83 -3.35
N SER A 133 -6.67 -7.71 -4.19
CA SER A 133 -6.62 -8.17 -5.58
C SER A 133 -5.56 -7.42 -6.39
N ASN A 134 -5.45 -6.12 -6.20
CA ASN A 134 -4.41 -5.30 -6.84
C ASN A 134 -3.01 -5.71 -6.36
N ALA A 135 -2.81 -5.95 -5.06
CA ALA A 135 -1.52 -6.37 -4.52
C ALA A 135 -1.10 -7.77 -5.01
N LEU A 136 -2.05 -8.65 -5.28
CA LEU A 136 -1.79 -9.97 -5.86
C LEU A 136 -1.42 -9.88 -7.34
N ALA A 137 -2.16 -9.07 -8.11
CA ALA A 137 -1.94 -8.89 -9.55
C ALA A 137 -0.68 -8.08 -9.85
N ASN A 138 -0.40 -7.07 -9.02
CA ASN A 138 0.68 -6.10 -9.21
C ASN A 138 1.55 -5.98 -7.95
N PRO A 139 2.27 -7.03 -7.54
CA PRO A 139 3.11 -6.94 -6.37
C PRO A 139 4.20 -5.90 -6.59
N VAL A 140 4.24 -4.85 -5.75
CA VAL A 140 5.23 -3.76 -5.82
C VAL A 140 6.58 -4.26 -5.29
N ASP A 141 7.16 -5.21 -6.00
CA ASP A 141 8.54 -5.65 -5.79
C ASP A 141 9.23 -5.93 -7.12
N PHE A 142 9.20 -4.92 -7.95
CA PHE A 142 9.85 -4.98 -9.26
C PHE A 142 11.33 -5.32 -9.16
N LYS A 143 12.02 -4.88 -8.08
CA LYS A 143 13.44 -5.21 -7.85
C LYS A 143 13.67 -6.71 -7.68
N SER A 144 12.91 -7.37 -6.80
CA SER A 144 13.06 -8.83 -6.62
C SER A 144 12.62 -9.59 -7.86
N THR A 145 11.53 -9.17 -8.51
CA THR A 145 11.07 -9.78 -9.77
C THR A 145 12.13 -9.67 -10.86
N LEU A 146 12.75 -8.50 -11.02
CA LEU A 146 13.83 -8.29 -11.98
C LEU A 146 15.05 -9.14 -11.63
N GLN A 147 15.45 -9.18 -10.38
CA GLN A 147 16.58 -9.97 -9.89
C GLN A 147 16.36 -11.48 -10.11
N GLU A 148 15.18 -12.01 -9.75
CA GLU A 148 14.83 -13.42 -9.98
C GLU A 148 14.83 -13.77 -11.48
N ARG A 149 14.39 -12.85 -12.32
CA ARG A 149 14.38 -13.04 -13.76
C ARG A 149 15.79 -13.09 -14.33
N LEU A 150 16.63 -12.11 -13.99
CA LEU A 150 18.01 -12.04 -14.45
C LEU A 150 18.86 -13.19 -13.92
N ALA A 151 18.60 -13.67 -12.72
CA ALA A 151 19.26 -14.84 -12.14
C ALA A 151 19.09 -16.11 -12.98
N ARG A 152 17.99 -16.24 -13.76
CA ARG A 152 17.79 -17.37 -14.68
C ARG A 152 18.79 -17.38 -15.84
N SER A 153 19.32 -16.19 -16.19
CA SER A 153 20.35 -15.99 -17.20
C SER A 153 21.73 -15.79 -16.60
N ALA A 154 21.91 -16.05 -15.30
CA ALA A 154 23.13 -15.79 -14.52
C ALA A 154 23.58 -14.32 -14.57
N GLU A 155 22.64 -13.38 -14.78
CA GLU A 155 22.87 -11.95 -14.80
C GLU A 155 22.50 -11.31 -13.46
N THR A 156 23.15 -10.18 -13.13
CA THR A 156 22.90 -9.41 -11.91
C THR A 156 22.57 -7.97 -12.26
N VAL A 157 21.54 -7.41 -11.60
CA VAL A 157 21.19 -6.00 -11.74
C VAL A 157 21.89 -5.16 -10.68
N GLU A 158 22.43 -4.05 -11.10
CA GLU A 158 23.00 -3.00 -10.24
C GLU A 158 22.16 -1.73 -10.32
N TYR A 159 22.02 -1.02 -9.19
CA TYR A 159 21.27 0.23 -9.11
C TYR A 159 22.21 1.37 -8.72
N THR A 160 22.30 2.39 -9.56
CA THR A 160 23.12 3.58 -9.31
C THR A 160 22.26 4.83 -9.27
N ILE A 161 22.55 5.73 -8.32
CA ILE A 161 21.91 7.05 -8.28
C ILE A 161 22.55 7.91 -9.35
N ALA A 162 21.80 8.24 -10.39
CA ALA A 162 22.25 9.08 -11.48
C ALA A 162 22.17 10.58 -11.14
N ALA A 163 21.12 10.96 -10.40
CA ALA A 163 20.93 12.33 -9.93
C ALA A 163 20.12 12.37 -8.62
N GLN A 164 20.29 13.48 -7.91
CA GLN A 164 19.52 13.79 -6.70
C GLN A 164 19.26 15.30 -6.73
N ASP A 165 18.00 15.69 -6.66
CA ASP A 165 17.56 17.07 -6.75
C ASP A 165 16.54 17.43 -5.66
N GLY A 166 16.38 18.73 -5.37
CA GLY A 166 15.45 19.26 -4.40
C GLY A 166 15.98 19.39 -2.97
N PRO A 167 15.28 20.18 -2.13
CA PRO A 167 15.64 20.40 -0.73
C PRO A 167 15.45 19.12 0.11
N PRO A 168 16.02 19.03 1.31
CA PRO A 168 15.97 17.80 2.15
C PRO A 168 14.57 17.25 2.42
N HIS A 169 13.56 18.12 2.46
CA HIS A 169 12.16 17.76 2.74
C HIS A 169 11.33 17.43 1.50
N ASP A 170 11.85 17.73 0.29
CA ASP A 170 11.20 17.43 -0.99
C ASP A 170 12.24 16.98 -2.04
N ARG A 171 13.00 15.96 -1.67
CA ARG A 171 14.10 15.44 -2.45
C ARG A 171 13.62 14.39 -3.45
N THR A 172 14.07 14.51 -4.69
CA THR A 172 13.85 13.54 -5.76
C THR A 172 15.13 12.83 -6.09
N PHE A 173 15.06 11.51 -6.28
CA PHE A 173 16.17 10.64 -6.67
C PHE A 173 15.91 10.10 -8.06
N GLN A 174 16.94 10.11 -8.91
CA GLN A 174 16.94 9.41 -10.18
C GLN A 174 17.90 8.22 -10.07
N VAL A 175 17.40 7.03 -10.39
CA VAL A 175 18.15 5.78 -10.33
C VAL A 175 18.16 5.10 -11.69
N VAL A 176 19.29 4.52 -12.05
CA VAL A 176 19.47 3.69 -13.25
C VAL A 176 19.73 2.26 -12.81
N ALA A 177 18.97 1.32 -13.36
CA ALA A 177 19.21 -0.11 -13.27
C ALA A 177 20.10 -0.53 -14.45
N THR A 178 21.19 -1.24 -14.18
CA THR A 178 22.14 -1.70 -15.18
C THR A 178 22.38 -3.20 -15.07
N VAL A 179 22.64 -3.86 -16.20
CA VAL A 179 23.10 -5.25 -16.28
C VAL A 179 24.36 -5.26 -17.13
N ALA A 180 25.44 -5.82 -16.60
CA ALA A 180 26.77 -5.82 -17.25
C ALA A 180 27.20 -4.42 -17.75
N GLY A 181 26.85 -3.37 -16.99
CA GLY A 181 27.15 -1.97 -17.33
C GLY A 181 26.19 -1.32 -18.34
N ALA A 182 25.29 -2.07 -18.97
CA ALA A 182 24.29 -1.54 -19.88
C ALA A 182 23.03 -1.09 -19.12
N PRO A 183 22.50 0.14 -19.35
CA PRO A 183 21.29 0.62 -18.72
C PRO A 183 20.06 -0.12 -19.26
N ILE A 184 19.25 -0.70 -18.38
CA ILE A 184 18.02 -1.45 -18.72
C ILE A 184 16.74 -0.77 -18.21
N GLY A 185 16.86 0.20 -17.29
CA GLY A 185 15.71 0.95 -16.78
C GLY A 185 16.14 2.20 -16.01
N ARG A 186 15.30 3.23 -16.04
CA ARG A 186 15.50 4.47 -15.28
C ARG A 186 14.25 4.78 -14.48
N GLY A 187 14.41 5.12 -13.20
CA GLY A 187 13.29 5.43 -12.31
C GLY A 187 13.54 6.69 -11.50
N GLU A 188 12.45 7.36 -11.18
CA GLU A 188 12.46 8.55 -10.34
C GLU A 188 11.53 8.34 -9.14
N GLY A 189 11.89 8.94 -7.99
CA GLY A 189 11.07 8.84 -6.79
C GLY A 189 11.53 9.71 -5.64
N ARG A 190 10.63 9.98 -4.70
CA ARG A 190 10.90 10.76 -3.48
C ARG A 190 11.78 10.05 -2.45
N SER A 191 12.13 8.80 -2.71
CA SER A 191 13.13 8.06 -1.94
C SER A 191 13.96 7.18 -2.87
N LYS A 192 15.19 6.85 -2.46
CA LYS A 192 16.06 5.92 -3.20
C LYS A 192 15.32 4.61 -3.51
N LYS A 193 14.66 4.03 -2.49
CA LYS A 193 13.92 2.78 -2.64
C LYS A 193 12.79 2.89 -3.67
N HIS A 194 12.06 4.00 -3.70
CA HIS A 194 10.99 4.21 -4.69
C HIS A 194 11.56 4.37 -6.10
N ALA A 195 12.63 5.14 -6.27
CA ALA A 195 13.30 5.31 -7.55
C ALA A 195 13.90 3.98 -8.08
N GLU A 196 14.46 3.15 -7.19
CA GLU A 196 14.95 1.82 -7.55
C GLU A 196 13.82 0.86 -7.99
N GLN A 197 12.68 0.88 -7.32
CA GLN A 197 11.50 0.09 -7.71
C GLN A 197 10.97 0.52 -9.08
N GLU A 198 10.93 1.82 -9.34
CA GLU A 198 10.49 2.37 -10.62
C GLU A 198 11.49 2.03 -11.75
N ALA A 199 12.79 2.12 -11.49
CA ALA A 199 13.82 1.68 -12.44
C ALA A 199 13.69 0.18 -12.78
N ALA A 200 13.39 -0.65 -11.77
CA ALA A 200 13.16 -2.08 -11.97
C ALA A 200 11.87 -2.36 -12.76
N ARG A 201 10.80 -1.58 -12.55
CA ARG A 201 9.55 -1.69 -13.30
C ARG A 201 9.79 -1.43 -14.78
N ILE A 202 10.43 -0.32 -15.10
CA ILE A 202 10.78 0.04 -16.48
C ILE A 202 11.68 -1.01 -17.12
N ALA A 203 12.67 -1.54 -16.36
CA ALA A 203 13.54 -2.61 -16.85
C ALA A 203 12.75 -3.89 -17.20
N LEU A 204 11.78 -4.28 -16.38
CA LEU A 204 10.91 -5.44 -16.64
C LEU A 204 10.05 -5.25 -17.89
N GLU A 205 9.52 -4.06 -18.13
CA GLU A 205 8.77 -3.72 -19.33
C GLU A 205 9.68 -3.76 -20.59
N THR A 206 10.89 -3.24 -20.50
CA THR A 206 11.87 -3.28 -21.60
C THR A 206 12.29 -4.70 -21.96
N LEU A 207 12.43 -5.57 -20.96
CA LEU A 207 12.76 -6.98 -21.13
C LEU A 207 11.58 -7.84 -21.60
N HIS A 208 10.34 -7.33 -21.47
CA HIS A 208 9.12 -7.91 -22.03
C HIS A 208 8.39 -6.81 -22.79
N PRO A 209 8.71 -6.52 -24.05
CA PRO A 209 7.80 -5.74 -24.87
C PRO A 209 6.43 -6.45 -24.86
N PRO A 210 5.31 -5.70 -24.74
CA PRO A 210 3.99 -6.32 -24.83
C PRO A 210 3.95 -7.17 -26.11
N ASP A 211 3.50 -8.43 -25.96
CA ASP A 211 3.35 -9.35 -27.08
C ASP A 211 2.63 -8.61 -28.22
N THR A 212 3.36 -8.38 -29.30
CA THR A 212 2.73 -8.06 -30.57
C THR A 212 1.95 -9.32 -30.94
N LEU A 213 0.62 -9.26 -30.80
CA LEU A 213 -0.28 -10.29 -31.33
C LEU A 213 0.24 -10.70 -32.71
N PRO A 214 0.43 -12.01 -32.96
CA PRO A 214 0.77 -12.46 -34.29
C PRO A 214 -0.33 -11.95 -35.25
N PRO A 215 0.01 -11.52 -36.49
CA PRO A 215 -0.96 -11.09 -37.45
C PRO A 215 -1.96 -12.22 -37.67
N GLU A 216 -3.25 -11.89 -37.67
CA GLU A 216 -4.32 -12.84 -38.01
C GLU A 216 -3.98 -13.45 -39.37
N PRO A 217 -4.14 -14.77 -39.56
CA PRO A 217 -3.96 -15.38 -40.86
C PRO A 217 -4.97 -14.79 -41.81
N GLU A 218 -4.50 -14.13 -42.89
CA GLU A 218 -5.34 -13.67 -43.97
C GLU A 218 -6.13 -14.85 -44.51
N GLY A 219 -7.44 -14.74 -44.39
CA GLY A 219 -8.40 -15.75 -44.89
C GLY A 219 -8.28 -15.89 -46.40
N THR A 220 -8.05 -17.10 -46.83
CA THR A 220 -8.36 -17.60 -48.21
C THR A 220 -9.78 -18.13 -48.24
#